data_90ed9d4ed45f5a46dcddef853fe1d337
#
_entry.id   90ed9d4ed45f5a46dcddef853fe1d337
#
_cell.length_a   1.000
_cell.length_b   1.000
_cell.length_c   1.000
_cell.angle_alpha   90.00
_cell.angle_beta   90.00
_cell.angle_gamma   90.00
#
_symmetry.space_group_name_H-M   'P 1'
#
loop_
_entity.id
_entity.type
_entity.pdbx_description
1 polymer ?
#
loop_
_entity_poly.entity_id
_entity_poly.type
_entity_poly.pdbx_seq_one_letter_code
_entity_poly.pdbx_strand_id
1 'polypeptide(L)'
;MKNYRITVNGTAYDVAVEELGAGAVAAAPAAAAPVAAAPVAAPTPAASGAAGSITVASPMPGKILAIKANAGQAVKKGEVVMILEAMKMENEITAPEDGTIASINVAVGDSVESGDTLATLN
;
A
#
# COMPACT_ATOMS: atom_id res chain seq x y z
N MET A 1 5.68 -25.81 24.57
CA MET A 1 4.89 -24.91 23.69
C MET A 1 4.16 -23.91 24.54
N LYS A 2 4.52 -22.67 24.44
CA LYS A 2 3.82 -21.60 25.15
C LYS A 2 3.12 -20.73 24.08
N ASN A 3 1.82 -20.65 24.20
CA ASN A 3 1.02 -19.82 23.30
C ASN A 3 0.77 -18.47 24.00
N TYR A 4 1.19 -17.42 23.36
CA TYR A 4 0.94 -16.05 23.81
C TYR A 4 -0.10 -15.40 22.92
N ARG A 5 -1.10 -14.81 23.54
CA ARG A 5 -2.08 -13.99 22.83
C ARG A 5 -1.73 -12.53 23.06
N ILE A 6 -1.38 -11.85 21.99
CA ILE A 6 -1.06 -10.42 21.99
C ILE A 6 -2.20 -9.68 21.30
N THR A 7 -2.76 -8.70 21.98
CA THR A 7 -3.79 -7.83 21.40
C THR A 7 -3.16 -6.49 21.03
N VAL A 8 -3.20 -6.15 19.76
CA VAL A 8 -2.73 -4.86 19.26
C VAL A 8 -3.89 -4.19 18.51
N ASN A 9 -4.23 -2.98 18.89
CA ASN A 9 -5.32 -2.21 18.29
C ASN A 9 -6.68 -2.96 18.21
N GLY A 10 -6.99 -3.76 19.22
CA GLY A 10 -8.24 -4.51 19.25
C GLY A 10 -8.26 -5.80 18.41
N THR A 11 -7.16 -6.13 17.76
CA THR A 11 -7.00 -7.38 17.02
C THR A 11 -6.14 -8.36 17.82
N ALA A 12 -6.65 -9.55 18.07
CA ALA A 12 -5.92 -10.59 18.78
C ALA A 12 -5.06 -11.40 17.78
N TYR A 13 -3.78 -11.48 18.07
CA TYR A 13 -2.84 -12.32 17.34
C TYR A 13 -2.40 -13.49 18.22
N ASP A 14 -2.58 -14.70 17.75
CA ASP A 14 -2.04 -15.89 18.39
C ASP A 14 -0.63 -16.14 17.87
N VAL A 15 0.36 -15.97 18.75
CA VAL A 15 1.76 -16.22 18.44
C VAL A 15 2.18 -17.49 19.16
N ALA A 16 2.47 -18.53 18.42
CA ALA A 16 3.10 -19.75 18.94
C ALA A 16 4.62 -19.53 18.96
N VAL A 17 5.20 -19.51 20.16
CA VAL A 17 6.65 -19.48 20.34
C VAL A 17 7.12 -20.90 20.63
N GLU A 18 7.82 -21.51 19.71
CA GLU A 18 8.56 -22.74 19.96
C GLU A 18 9.88 -22.37 20.63
N GLU A 19 9.97 -22.62 21.92
CA GLU A 19 11.24 -22.59 22.64
C GLU A 19 12.03 -23.83 22.22
N LEU A 20 13.02 -23.67 21.38
CA LEU A 20 14.02 -24.70 21.12
C LEU A 20 14.88 -24.83 22.38
N GLY A 21 14.38 -25.61 23.33
CA GLY A 21 15.21 -26.09 24.43
C GLY A 21 16.36 -26.90 23.87
N ALA A 22 17.56 -26.54 24.27
CA ALA A 22 18.77 -27.30 23.99
C ALA A 22 18.58 -28.75 24.46
N GLY A 23 18.51 -29.68 23.54
CA GLY A 23 18.39 -31.10 23.87
C GLY A 23 18.11 -31.97 22.64
N ALA A 24 19.20 -32.44 22.03
CA ALA A 24 19.29 -33.68 21.26
C ALA A 24 18.50 -33.76 19.94
N VAL A 25 19.26 -33.53 18.90
CA VAL A 25 19.55 -34.48 17.81
C VAL A 25 18.47 -35.53 17.55
N ALA A 26 17.77 -35.36 16.49
CA ALA A 26 17.55 -36.41 15.52
C ALA A 26 17.40 -35.75 14.17
N ALA A 27 18.45 -35.65 13.47
CA ALA A 27 18.44 -35.40 12.05
C ALA A 27 17.69 -36.53 11.38
N ALA A 28 16.50 -36.30 10.97
CA ALA A 28 15.97 -36.97 9.81
C ALA A 28 16.05 -35.94 8.69
N PRO A 29 16.78 -36.16 7.64
CA PRO A 29 16.65 -35.37 6.44
C PRO A 29 15.32 -35.74 5.81
N ALA A 30 14.27 -35.14 6.24
CA ALA A 30 13.09 -35.03 5.40
C ALA A 30 13.53 -34.25 4.18
N ALA A 31 13.58 -34.93 3.08
CA ALA A 31 13.76 -34.29 1.79
C ALA A 31 12.81 -33.12 1.71
N ALA A 32 13.35 -31.94 1.88
CA ALA A 32 12.63 -30.74 1.56
C ALA A 32 12.40 -30.80 0.05
N ALA A 33 11.20 -31.17 -0.34
CA ALA A 33 10.76 -30.84 -1.66
C ALA A 33 11.01 -29.33 -1.82
N PRO A 34 11.65 -28.89 -2.89
CA PRO A 34 11.72 -27.48 -3.15
C PRO A 34 10.31 -26.99 -3.30
N VAL A 35 9.78 -26.38 -2.29
CA VAL A 35 8.66 -25.48 -2.48
C VAL A 35 9.23 -24.48 -3.45
N ALA A 36 8.83 -24.58 -4.68
CA ALA A 36 9.05 -23.54 -5.63
C ALA A 36 8.52 -22.29 -4.95
N ALA A 37 9.41 -21.44 -4.49
CA ALA A 37 9.06 -20.12 -4.08
C ALA A 37 8.31 -19.55 -5.28
N ALA A 38 7.01 -19.45 -5.17
CA ALA A 38 6.27 -18.68 -6.13
C ALA A 38 7.02 -17.35 -6.21
N PRO A 39 7.42 -16.91 -7.37
CA PRO A 39 8.05 -15.62 -7.48
C PRO A 39 7.07 -14.67 -6.82
N VAL A 40 7.52 -14.09 -5.72
CA VAL A 40 6.85 -12.90 -5.21
C VAL A 40 6.79 -12.00 -6.43
N ALA A 41 5.61 -11.88 -6.98
CA ALA A 41 5.43 -10.97 -8.08
C ALA A 41 5.99 -9.66 -7.57
N ALA A 42 7.14 -9.29 -8.10
CA ALA A 42 7.63 -7.94 -7.92
C ALA A 42 6.41 -7.05 -8.17
N PRO A 43 6.14 -6.04 -7.36
CA PRO A 43 5.05 -5.14 -7.64
C PRO A 43 5.24 -4.73 -9.08
N THR A 44 4.39 -5.26 -9.91
CA THR A 44 4.34 -4.88 -11.32
C THR A 44 4.19 -3.38 -11.23
N PRO A 45 5.09 -2.57 -11.78
CA PRO A 45 4.80 -1.16 -11.89
C PRO A 45 3.43 -1.10 -12.53
N ALA A 46 2.47 -0.59 -11.79
CA ALA A 46 1.10 -0.53 -12.23
C ALA A 46 1.15 -0.05 -13.67
N ALA A 47 0.70 -0.91 -14.56
CA ALA A 47 0.74 -0.62 -15.97
C ALA A 47 0.22 0.80 -16.10
N SER A 48 1.02 1.64 -16.70
CA SER A 48 0.63 2.97 -17.12
C SER A 48 -0.68 2.81 -17.89
N GLY A 49 -1.77 2.69 -17.13
CA GLY A 49 -3.10 2.68 -17.67
C GLY A 49 -3.22 3.95 -18.48
N ALA A 50 -3.87 3.88 -19.61
CA ALA A 50 -4.06 4.99 -20.52
C ALA A 50 -4.24 6.29 -19.73
N ALA A 51 -3.30 7.21 -19.89
CA ALA A 51 -3.30 8.45 -19.15
C ALA A 51 -4.67 9.11 -19.32
N GLY A 52 -5.39 9.23 -18.22
CA GLY A 52 -6.68 9.90 -18.22
C GLY A 52 -6.48 11.34 -18.71
N SER A 53 -7.52 11.90 -19.27
CA SER A 53 -7.48 13.27 -19.83
C SER A 53 -7.29 14.33 -18.75
N ILE A 54 -7.56 13.99 -17.50
CA ILE A 54 -7.51 14.90 -16.36
C ILE A 54 -6.44 14.42 -15.38
N THR A 55 -5.52 15.30 -15.04
CA THR A 55 -4.40 15.01 -14.14
C THR A 55 -4.69 15.58 -12.76
N VAL A 56 -4.60 14.74 -11.73
CA VAL A 56 -4.58 15.19 -10.34
C VAL A 56 -3.13 15.43 -9.95
N ALA A 57 -2.74 16.69 -9.86
CA ALA A 57 -1.40 17.07 -9.46
C ALA A 57 -1.33 17.45 -8.00
N SER A 58 -0.16 17.23 -7.39
CA SER A 58 0.10 17.68 -6.02
C SER A 58 0.23 19.21 -5.99
N PRO A 59 -0.52 19.91 -5.13
CA PRO A 59 -0.40 21.37 -4.99
C PRO A 59 0.84 21.79 -4.20
N MET A 60 1.45 20.86 -3.46
CA MET A 60 2.58 21.14 -2.58
C MET A 60 3.44 19.89 -2.38
N PRO A 61 4.72 20.06 -2.01
CA PRO A 61 5.55 18.91 -1.71
C PRO A 61 5.15 18.26 -0.39
N GLY A 62 5.21 16.94 -0.33
CA GLY A 62 4.85 16.20 0.87
C GLY A 62 4.99 14.69 0.70
N LYS A 63 4.36 13.96 1.61
CA LYS A 63 4.35 12.50 1.63
C LYS A 63 2.92 11.98 1.58
N ILE A 64 2.68 10.96 0.78
CA ILE A 64 1.36 10.32 0.71
C ILE A 64 1.11 9.49 1.97
N LEU A 65 0.12 9.89 2.76
CA LEU A 65 -0.30 9.16 3.96
C LEU A 65 -1.30 8.06 3.66
N ALA A 66 -2.28 8.37 2.84
CA ALA A 66 -3.34 7.43 2.51
C ALA A 66 -3.92 7.71 1.12
N ILE A 67 -4.34 6.66 0.46
CA ILE A 67 -5.08 6.71 -0.79
C ILE A 67 -6.53 6.31 -0.46
N LYS A 68 -7.48 7.18 -0.72
CA LYS A 68 -8.91 7.00 -0.42
C LYS A 68 -9.68 6.44 -1.60
N ALA A 69 -9.23 6.71 -2.80
CA ALA A 69 -9.87 6.27 -4.03
C ALA A 69 -9.00 5.25 -4.77
N ASN A 70 -9.63 4.36 -5.52
CA ASN A 70 -8.95 3.28 -6.24
C ASN A 70 -9.03 3.51 -7.75
N ALA A 71 -8.09 2.90 -8.48
CA ALA A 71 -8.16 2.88 -9.93
C ALA A 71 -9.47 2.22 -10.39
N GLY A 72 -10.15 2.83 -11.34
CA GLY A 72 -11.47 2.42 -11.80
C GLY A 72 -12.65 2.94 -10.97
N GLN A 73 -12.40 3.68 -9.91
CA GLN A 73 -13.45 4.29 -9.09
C GLN A 73 -13.93 5.60 -9.71
N ALA A 74 -15.24 5.77 -9.75
CA ALA A 74 -15.84 7.06 -10.12
C ALA A 74 -15.75 8.01 -8.93
N VAL A 75 -15.24 9.19 -9.17
CA VAL A 75 -15.10 10.27 -8.20
C VAL A 75 -15.74 11.55 -8.73
N LYS A 76 -16.21 12.38 -7.81
CA LYS A 76 -16.80 13.67 -8.14
C LYS A 76 -15.81 14.79 -7.86
N LYS A 77 -16.03 15.92 -8.53
CA LYS A 77 -15.29 17.14 -8.24
C LYS A 77 -15.38 17.49 -6.74
N GLY A 78 -14.20 17.65 -6.12
CA GLY A 78 -14.09 17.91 -4.69
C GLY A 78 -14.10 16.66 -3.81
N GLU A 79 -14.20 15.47 -4.37
CA GLU A 79 -14.08 14.23 -3.62
C GLU A 79 -12.62 13.95 -3.26
N VAL A 80 -12.37 13.53 -2.03
CA VAL A 80 -11.02 13.25 -1.54
C VAL A 80 -10.48 11.98 -2.18
N VAL A 81 -9.43 12.12 -2.97
CA VAL A 81 -8.75 11.03 -3.66
C VAL A 81 -7.66 10.44 -2.79
N MET A 82 -6.89 11.27 -2.13
CA MET A 82 -5.79 10.84 -1.25
C MET A 82 -5.47 11.89 -0.20
N ILE A 83 -4.68 11.49 0.80
CA ILE A 83 -4.22 12.37 1.87
C ILE A 83 -2.71 12.55 1.74
N LEU A 84 -2.29 13.79 1.68
CA LEU A 84 -0.90 14.22 1.61
C LEU A 84 -0.47 14.84 2.93
N GLU A 85 0.63 14.39 3.51
CA GLU A 85 1.28 15.07 4.63
C GLU A 85 2.29 16.07 4.12
N ALA A 86 2.07 17.33 4.41
CA ALA A 86 3.01 18.40 4.14
C ALA A 86 3.21 19.25 5.39
N MET A 87 4.45 19.55 5.75
CA MET A 87 4.78 20.38 6.91
C MET A 87 4.14 19.88 8.24
N LYS A 88 4.07 18.57 8.44
CA LYS A 88 3.42 17.91 9.59
C LYS A 88 1.91 18.17 9.70
N MET A 89 1.29 18.52 8.57
CA MET A 89 -0.15 18.69 8.46
C MET A 89 -0.71 17.76 7.39
N GLU A 90 -1.87 17.20 7.66
CA GLU A 90 -2.60 16.40 6.68
C GLU A 90 -3.37 17.33 5.74
N ASN A 91 -3.14 17.15 4.45
CA ASN A 91 -3.84 17.88 3.40
C ASN A 91 -4.58 16.89 2.51
N GLU A 92 -5.84 17.14 2.29
CA GLU A 92 -6.67 16.34 1.42
C GLU A 92 -6.49 16.77 -0.03
N ILE A 93 -6.13 15.82 -0.87
CA ILE A 93 -6.06 16.02 -2.30
C ILE A 93 -7.38 15.58 -2.91
N THR A 94 -8.08 16.52 -3.51
CA THR A 94 -9.40 16.29 -4.10
C THR A 94 -9.33 16.20 -5.62
N ALA A 95 -10.32 15.52 -6.19
CA ALA A 95 -10.48 15.47 -7.64
C ALA A 95 -10.82 16.86 -8.19
N PRO A 96 -10.13 17.32 -9.24
CA PRO A 96 -10.41 18.63 -9.86
C PRO A 96 -11.72 18.64 -10.64
N GLU A 97 -12.15 17.49 -11.13
CA GLU A 97 -13.35 17.32 -11.93
C GLU A 97 -14.01 15.96 -11.68
N ASP A 98 -15.26 15.83 -12.13
CA ASP A 98 -15.96 14.54 -12.12
C ASP A 98 -15.33 13.59 -13.13
N GLY A 99 -15.10 12.37 -12.74
CA GLY A 99 -14.53 11.36 -13.64
C GLY A 99 -14.30 10.02 -12.97
N THR A 100 -13.64 9.14 -13.69
CA THR A 100 -13.22 7.85 -13.18
C THR A 100 -11.71 7.83 -13.06
N ILE A 101 -11.17 7.37 -11.95
CA ILE A 101 -9.72 7.26 -11.78
C ILE A 101 -9.18 6.23 -12.77
N ALA A 102 -8.38 6.70 -13.72
CA ALA A 102 -7.76 5.86 -14.74
C ALA A 102 -6.53 5.15 -14.18
N SER A 103 -5.67 5.90 -13.47
CA SER A 103 -4.49 5.33 -12.80
C SER A 103 -4.09 6.16 -11.58
N ILE A 104 -3.40 5.49 -10.66
CA ILE A 104 -2.75 6.11 -9.50
C ILE A 104 -1.25 5.87 -9.68
N ASN A 105 -0.48 6.96 -9.73
CA ASN A 105 0.95 6.92 -10.06
C ASN A 105 1.84 6.96 -8.83
N VAL A 106 1.26 7.01 -7.64
CA VAL A 106 1.96 7.09 -6.36
C VAL A 106 1.43 6.05 -5.39
N ALA A 107 2.23 5.68 -4.41
CA ALA A 107 1.87 4.76 -3.35
C ALA A 107 1.87 5.44 -1.99
N VAL A 108 1.22 4.79 -1.01
CA VAL A 108 1.28 5.25 0.39
C VAL A 108 2.73 5.21 0.87
N GLY A 109 3.20 6.32 1.38
CA GLY A 109 4.57 6.49 1.84
C GLY A 109 5.52 7.17 0.84
N ASP A 110 5.08 7.37 -0.40
CA ASP A 110 5.88 8.08 -1.40
C ASP A 110 5.97 9.57 -1.11
N SER A 111 7.13 10.12 -1.39
CA SER A 111 7.35 11.56 -1.37
C SER A 111 7.05 12.13 -2.74
N VAL A 112 6.30 13.20 -2.78
CA VAL A 112 5.90 13.89 -4.00
C VAL A 112 6.25 15.37 -3.93
N GLU A 113 6.46 15.96 -5.07
CA GLU A 113 6.73 17.39 -5.19
C GLU A 113 5.52 18.16 -5.73
N SER A 114 5.58 19.47 -5.64
CA SER A 114 4.57 20.33 -6.22
C SER A 114 4.56 20.17 -7.74
N GLY A 115 3.42 19.78 -8.27
CA GLY A 115 3.24 19.53 -9.71
C GLY A 115 3.35 18.06 -10.13
N ASP A 116 3.73 17.16 -9.20
CA ASP A 116 3.76 15.74 -9.50
C ASP A 116 2.38 15.17 -9.78
N THR A 117 2.29 14.32 -10.78
CA THR A 117 1.05 13.64 -11.14
C THR A 117 0.78 12.51 -10.15
N LEU A 118 -0.20 12.70 -9.30
CA LEU A 118 -0.61 11.72 -8.27
C LEU A 118 -1.52 10.66 -8.86
N ALA A 119 -2.51 11.08 -9.62
CA ALA A 119 -3.48 10.22 -10.28
C ALA A 119 -3.95 10.83 -11.58
N THR A 120 -4.55 10.03 -12.42
CA THR A 120 -5.21 10.49 -13.65
C THR A 120 -6.66 10.06 -13.64
N LEU A 121 -7.54 10.93 -14.08
CA LEU A 121 -8.96 10.65 -14.28
C LEU A 121 -9.33 10.66 -15.76
N ASN A 122 -10.36 9.94 -16.06
CA ASN A 122 -10.85 9.80 -17.43
C ASN A 122 -12.33 10.22 -17.53
#